data_e3e92a2cc42519dd1c8defe0b014db95
#
_entry.id   e3e92a2cc42519dd1c8defe0b014db95
#
_cell.length_a   1.000
_cell.length_b   1.000
_cell.length_c   1.000
_cell.angle_alpha   90.00
_cell.angle_beta   90.00
_cell.angle_gamma   90.00
#
_symmetry.space_group_name_H-M   'P 1'
#
loop_
_entity.id
_entity.type
_entity.pdbx_description
1 polymer ?
#
loop_
_entity_poly.entity_id
_entity_poly.type
_entity_poly.pdbx_seq_one_letter_code
_entity_poly.pdbx_strand_id
1 'polypeptide(L)'
;MRSAFLTVGARALVAVMVSAVVLVGGSSTARADTEYRRGPDPTEDSVSAEVGPFATASTSVAASAVTGFGGGIIDYPTDTSQGTFGAVAFAPGYMASANNYTWVGPRIASQGFVVFVIDTLARTDGPSQRARQLLAALDYLVTASPVQTRIDPDRLAVAGHSMGGGGTIEAANDRPGLQAAVALEPWHTNKSWPKVRVPTLIVGAEADTTAPPATYAEPIYESIPAASEKAYLELNDADHQVGTRSDPTQAKFAIVWLKRYVDNDTRYDQFLCPNPGPSAAIEEYRDTCPA
;
A
#
# COMPACT_ATOMS: atom_id res chain seq x y z
N MET A 1 57.60 85.39 -8.55
CA MET A 1 57.84 83.96 -8.73
C MET A 1 56.94 83.23 -7.72
N ARG A 2 55.74 82.81 -8.09
CA ARG A 2 54.89 82.07 -7.27
C ARG A 2 54.32 80.90 -8.13
N SER A 3 54.73 79.70 -7.83
CA SER A 3 54.20 78.46 -8.46
C SER A 3 52.84 78.14 -7.87
N ALA A 4 51.87 77.89 -8.75
CA ALA A 4 50.55 77.40 -8.39
C ALA A 4 50.55 75.89 -8.60
N PHE A 5 50.20 75.16 -7.52
CA PHE A 5 49.95 73.68 -7.57
C PHE A 5 48.49 73.47 -7.90
N LEU A 6 48.22 72.81 -8.98
CA LEU A 6 46.89 72.27 -9.29
C LEU A 6 46.73 70.86 -8.66
N THR A 7 45.80 70.76 -7.76
CA THR A 7 45.41 69.50 -7.21
C THR A 7 44.30 68.90 -8.10
N VAL A 8 44.57 67.76 -8.71
CA VAL A 8 43.60 66.95 -9.46
C VAL A 8 42.91 66.01 -8.45
N GLY A 9 41.60 66.21 -8.22
CA GLY A 9 40.81 65.37 -7.39
C GLY A 9 40.33 64.12 -8.18
N ALA A 10 40.78 62.95 -7.74
CA ALA A 10 40.29 61.69 -8.26
C ALA A 10 38.91 61.39 -7.70
N ARG A 11 37.89 61.35 -8.54
CA ARG A 11 36.56 60.85 -8.18
C ARG A 11 36.55 59.31 -8.32
N ALA A 12 36.48 58.62 -7.17
CA ALA A 12 36.26 57.17 -7.16
C ALA A 12 34.82 56.88 -7.53
N LEU A 13 34.59 56.19 -8.64
CA LEU A 13 33.31 55.59 -8.98
C LEU A 13 33.16 54.26 -8.21
N VAL A 14 32.22 54.24 -7.26
CA VAL A 14 31.80 53.03 -6.58
C VAL A 14 30.79 52.34 -7.48
N ALA A 15 31.21 51.27 -8.15
CA ALA A 15 30.30 50.38 -8.90
C ALA A 15 29.59 49.46 -7.90
N VAL A 16 28.29 49.70 -7.67
CA VAL A 16 27.44 48.81 -6.91
C VAL A 16 27.07 47.65 -7.84
N MET A 17 27.70 46.49 -7.62
CA MET A 17 27.25 45.24 -8.26
C MET A 17 25.98 44.75 -7.51
N VAL A 18 24.85 44.91 -8.15
CA VAL A 18 23.60 44.24 -7.72
C VAL A 18 23.65 42.80 -8.20
N SER A 19 24.03 41.87 -7.32
CA SER A 19 23.93 40.44 -7.60
C SER A 19 22.46 40.03 -7.57
N ALA A 20 21.85 39.81 -8.75
CA ALA A 20 20.54 39.23 -8.87
C ALA A 20 20.64 37.74 -8.48
N VAL A 21 20.20 37.41 -7.28
CA VAL A 21 19.97 36.02 -6.86
C VAL A 21 18.74 35.54 -7.63
N VAL A 22 18.95 34.79 -8.71
CA VAL A 22 17.87 34.04 -9.37
C VAL A 22 17.54 32.88 -8.47
N LEU A 23 16.49 33.05 -7.64
CA LEU A 23 15.80 31.95 -7.00
C LEU A 23 15.17 31.10 -8.11
N VAL A 24 15.86 30.05 -8.54
CA VAL A 24 15.24 28.96 -9.29
C VAL A 24 14.33 28.26 -8.29
N GLY A 25 13.12 28.76 -8.17
CA GLY A 25 12.02 28.06 -7.52
C GLY A 25 11.77 26.79 -8.33
N GLY A 26 12.33 25.66 -7.89
CA GLY A 26 11.87 24.36 -8.33
C GLY A 26 10.40 24.26 -7.95
N SER A 27 9.51 24.51 -8.91
CA SER A 27 8.12 24.10 -8.82
C SER A 27 8.17 22.57 -8.79
N SER A 28 8.24 21.97 -7.58
CA SER A 28 7.66 20.67 -7.38
C SER A 28 6.18 20.87 -7.75
N THR A 29 5.82 20.51 -8.97
CA THR A 29 4.44 20.23 -9.31
C THR A 29 4.04 19.11 -8.36
N ALA A 30 3.41 19.45 -7.23
CA ALA A 30 2.59 18.52 -6.52
C ALA A 30 1.66 17.95 -7.60
N ARG A 31 1.88 16.69 -7.97
CA ARG A 31 0.96 15.95 -8.83
C ARG A 31 -0.36 16.05 -8.08
N ALA A 32 -1.32 16.74 -8.63
CA ALA A 32 -2.65 16.80 -8.04
C ALA A 32 -3.06 15.34 -7.89
N ASP A 33 -3.27 14.89 -6.65
CA ASP A 33 -3.64 13.53 -6.35
C ASP A 33 -4.93 13.24 -7.09
N THR A 34 -4.80 12.56 -8.24
CA THR A 34 -5.95 12.26 -9.08
C THR A 34 -6.81 11.27 -8.32
N GLU A 35 -8.02 11.66 -8.01
CA GLU A 35 -9.00 10.80 -7.38
C GLU A 35 -9.63 9.87 -8.43
N TYR A 36 -9.60 8.58 -8.16
CA TYR A 36 -10.15 7.56 -9.05
C TYR A 36 -11.48 7.03 -8.49
N ARG A 37 -12.55 7.79 -8.62
CA ARG A 37 -13.91 7.39 -8.21
C ARG A 37 -14.47 6.37 -9.18
N ARG A 38 -14.46 5.12 -8.80
CA ARG A 38 -15.05 4.00 -9.54
C ARG A 38 -16.11 3.31 -8.71
N GLY A 39 -17.15 2.85 -9.40
CA GLY A 39 -18.30 2.24 -8.74
C GLY A 39 -19.22 3.26 -8.05
N PRO A 40 -20.30 2.77 -7.41
CA PRO A 40 -21.26 3.59 -6.69
C PRO A 40 -20.64 4.21 -5.43
N ASP A 41 -21.36 5.15 -4.82
CA ASP A 41 -20.97 5.67 -3.50
C ASP A 41 -20.97 4.52 -2.47
N PRO A 42 -19.91 4.42 -1.65
CA PRO A 42 -19.76 3.33 -0.71
C PRO A 42 -20.74 3.48 0.46
N THR A 43 -21.27 2.35 0.91
CA THR A 43 -22.06 2.22 2.14
C THR A 43 -21.45 1.15 3.02
N GLU A 44 -21.84 1.09 4.30
CA GLU A 44 -21.39 0.04 5.23
C GLU A 44 -21.65 -1.37 4.66
N ASP A 45 -22.83 -1.57 4.08
CA ASP A 45 -23.18 -2.85 3.46
C ASP A 45 -22.30 -3.17 2.24
N SER A 46 -22.02 -2.16 1.39
CA SER A 46 -21.24 -2.37 0.16
C SER A 46 -19.77 -2.69 0.41
N VAL A 47 -19.17 -2.10 1.46
CA VAL A 47 -17.76 -2.37 1.81
C VAL A 47 -17.59 -3.68 2.59
N SER A 48 -18.67 -4.17 3.23
CA SER A 48 -18.71 -5.44 3.97
C SER A 48 -19.15 -6.62 3.10
N ALA A 49 -19.70 -6.35 1.91
CA ALA A 49 -20.23 -7.39 1.02
C ALA A 49 -19.15 -8.36 0.54
N GLU A 50 -19.51 -9.64 0.35
CA GLU A 50 -18.64 -10.65 -0.26
C GLU A 50 -18.33 -10.36 -1.73
N VAL A 51 -19.25 -9.69 -2.43
CA VAL A 51 -19.13 -9.33 -3.85
C VAL A 51 -19.42 -7.86 -4.02
N GLY A 52 -18.45 -7.14 -4.59
CA GLY A 52 -18.57 -5.72 -4.92
C GLY A 52 -19.31 -5.46 -6.24
N PRO A 53 -19.34 -4.21 -6.69
CA PRO A 53 -20.13 -3.79 -7.86
C PRO A 53 -19.56 -4.23 -9.22
N PHE A 54 -18.32 -4.71 -9.28
CA PHE A 54 -17.67 -5.09 -10.54
C PHE A 54 -17.77 -6.59 -10.81
N ALA A 55 -18.22 -6.98 -12.00
CA ALA A 55 -18.10 -8.34 -12.49
C ALA A 55 -16.61 -8.68 -12.69
N THR A 56 -16.20 -9.86 -12.26
CA THR A 56 -14.78 -10.30 -12.29
C THR A 56 -14.55 -11.52 -13.15
N ALA A 57 -13.32 -11.70 -13.56
CA ALA A 57 -12.81 -12.93 -14.14
C ALA A 57 -11.47 -13.28 -13.50
N SER A 58 -11.06 -14.54 -13.66
CA SER A 58 -9.84 -15.08 -13.07
C SER A 58 -8.97 -15.72 -14.15
N THR A 59 -7.65 -15.64 -13.99
CA THR A 59 -6.68 -16.35 -14.83
C THR A 59 -5.52 -16.87 -13.99
N SER A 60 -5.09 -18.10 -14.28
CA SER A 60 -3.92 -18.70 -13.63
C SER A 60 -2.63 -18.35 -14.37
N VAL A 61 -1.57 -18.11 -13.63
CA VAL A 61 -0.22 -17.87 -14.13
C VAL A 61 0.68 -19.00 -13.66
N ALA A 62 1.20 -19.78 -14.62
CA ALA A 62 2.09 -20.89 -14.29
C ALA A 62 3.47 -20.39 -13.81
N ALA A 63 4.11 -21.12 -12.90
CA ALA A 63 5.47 -20.81 -12.43
C ALA A 63 6.49 -20.72 -13.57
N SER A 64 6.32 -21.52 -14.63
CA SER A 64 7.19 -21.51 -15.82
C SER A 64 7.04 -20.26 -16.71
N ALA A 65 5.98 -19.47 -16.51
CA ALA A 65 5.71 -18.25 -17.26
C ALA A 65 6.27 -16.98 -16.59
N VAL A 66 6.87 -17.10 -15.42
CA VAL A 66 7.33 -15.97 -14.62
C VAL A 66 8.74 -16.17 -14.07
N THR A 67 9.36 -15.10 -13.63
CA THR A 67 10.68 -15.11 -12.99
C THR A 67 10.60 -14.35 -11.66
N GLY A 68 11.22 -14.90 -10.62
CA GLY A 68 11.31 -14.25 -9.32
C GLY A 68 10.18 -14.58 -8.34
N PHE A 69 9.15 -15.33 -8.75
CA PHE A 69 8.07 -15.85 -7.91
C PHE A 69 7.43 -17.11 -8.54
N GLY A 70 6.50 -17.75 -7.86
CA GLY A 70 5.99 -19.09 -8.24
C GLY A 70 4.75 -19.10 -9.14
N GLY A 71 4.35 -17.98 -9.76
CA GLY A 71 3.07 -17.86 -10.45
C GLY A 71 1.92 -17.53 -9.51
N GLY A 72 0.70 -18.04 -9.77
CA GLY A 72 -0.47 -17.80 -8.92
C GLY A 72 -1.75 -17.54 -9.69
N ILE A 73 -2.67 -16.77 -9.09
CA ILE A 73 -4.01 -16.49 -9.63
C ILE A 73 -4.22 -14.98 -9.69
N ILE A 74 -4.61 -14.48 -10.86
CA ILE A 74 -4.99 -13.07 -11.06
C ILE A 74 -6.52 -13.01 -11.19
N ASP A 75 -7.16 -12.25 -10.31
CA ASP A 75 -8.57 -11.87 -10.40
C ASP A 75 -8.66 -10.39 -10.81
N TYR A 76 -9.60 -10.05 -11.69
CA TYR A 76 -9.68 -8.71 -12.27
C TYR A 76 -11.09 -8.34 -12.73
N PRO A 77 -11.44 -7.04 -12.70
CA PRO A 77 -12.70 -6.57 -13.28
C PRO A 77 -12.76 -6.78 -14.80
N THR A 78 -13.90 -7.25 -15.30
CA THR A 78 -14.07 -7.52 -16.74
C THR A 78 -14.40 -6.25 -17.53
N ASP A 79 -15.14 -5.30 -16.95
CA ASP A 79 -15.50 -4.03 -17.57
C ASP A 79 -14.44 -2.95 -17.26
N THR A 80 -13.89 -2.36 -18.31
CA THR A 80 -12.92 -1.26 -18.24
C THR A 80 -13.51 0.07 -18.71
N SER A 81 -14.82 0.20 -18.85
CA SER A 81 -15.48 1.43 -19.29
C SER A 81 -15.21 2.62 -18.37
N GLN A 82 -14.90 2.37 -17.10
CA GLN A 82 -14.47 3.38 -16.12
C GLN A 82 -12.95 3.62 -16.09
N GLY A 83 -12.18 3.05 -17.03
CA GLY A 83 -10.73 3.20 -17.15
C GLY A 83 -9.96 2.03 -16.53
N THR A 84 -8.65 2.23 -16.33
CA THR A 84 -7.73 1.24 -15.72
C THR A 84 -7.91 1.17 -14.20
N PHE A 85 -7.46 0.07 -13.61
CA PHE A 85 -7.58 -0.22 -12.18
C PHE A 85 -6.22 -0.19 -11.49
N GLY A 86 -6.21 0.06 -10.20
CA GLY A 86 -5.06 -0.22 -9.35
C GLY A 86 -4.81 -1.72 -9.24
N ALA A 87 -3.57 -2.11 -8.91
CA ALA A 87 -3.22 -3.52 -8.78
C ALA A 87 -2.61 -3.84 -7.41
N VAL A 88 -2.91 -5.05 -6.91
CA VAL A 88 -2.47 -5.56 -5.62
C VAL A 88 -1.81 -6.92 -5.82
N ALA A 89 -0.56 -7.08 -5.37
CA ALA A 89 0.06 -8.38 -5.22
C ALA A 89 -0.10 -8.87 -3.78
N PHE A 90 -0.56 -10.11 -3.59
CA PHE A 90 -0.79 -10.72 -2.27
C PHE A 90 0.11 -11.95 -2.08
N ALA A 91 0.88 -11.98 -0.99
CA ALA A 91 1.73 -13.12 -0.63
C ALA A 91 1.10 -14.01 0.45
N PRO A 92 1.11 -15.35 0.26
CA PRO A 92 0.64 -16.31 1.26
C PRO A 92 1.55 -16.38 2.49
N GLY A 93 1.10 -17.07 3.55
CA GLY A 93 1.87 -17.43 4.72
C GLY A 93 2.80 -18.64 4.51
N TYR A 94 3.48 -19.07 5.58
CA TYR A 94 4.36 -20.25 5.60
C TYR A 94 3.61 -21.53 5.20
N MET A 95 4.18 -22.34 4.31
CA MET A 95 3.61 -23.56 3.75
C MET A 95 2.31 -23.40 2.96
N ALA A 96 1.81 -22.17 2.81
CA ALA A 96 0.60 -21.86 2.05
C ALA A 96 0.89 -21.56 0.57
N SER A 97 -0.15 -21.55 -0.23
CA SER A 97 -0.18 -21.22 -1.66
C SER A 97 -1.36 -20.29 -1.95
N ALA A 98 -1.48 -19.79 -3.18
CA ALA A 98 -2.62 -18.98 -3.61
C ALA A 98 -3.97 -19.63 -3.31
N ASN A 99 -4.07 -20.94 -3.44
CA ASN A 99 -5.31 -21.70 -3.18
C ASN A 99 -5.79 -21.68 -1.72
N ASN A 100 -4.95 -21.23 -0.77
CA ASN A 100 -5.37 -21.05 0.62
C ASN A 100 -6.05 -19.70 0.87
N TYR A 101 -6.06 -18.79 -0.13
CA TYR A 101 -6.58 -17.42 -0.03
C TYR A 101 -7.65 -17.15 -1.09
N THR A 102 -8.55 -18.08 -1.29
CA THR A 102 -9.56 -18.04 -2.37
C THR A 102 -10.56 -16.87 -2.25
N TRP A 103 -10.63 -16.22 -1.10
CA TRP A 103 -11.47 -15.05 -0.88
C TRP A 103 -10.81 -13.74 -1.35
N VAL A 104 -9.48 -13.63 -1.24
CA VAL A 104 -8.73 -12.37 -1.46
C VAL A 104 -8.92 -11.85 -2.88
N GLY A 105 -8.63 -12.69 -3.87
CA GLY A 105 -8.69 -12.32 -5.27
C GLY A 105 -10.09 -11.84 -5.69
N PRO A 106 -11.10 -12.71 -5.65
CA PRO A 106 -12.45 -12.36 -6.12
C PRO A 106 -13.08 -11.21 -5.35
N ARG A 107 -12.96 -11.18 -4.01
CA ARG A 107 -13.59 -10.16 -3.19
C ARG A 107 -12.99 -8.78 -3.44
N ILE A 108 -11.66 -8.64 -3.42
CA ILE A 108 -10.99 -7.37 -3.65
C ILE A 108 -11.12 -6.94 -5.12
N ALA A 109 -11.04 -7.87 -6.08
CA ALA A 109 -11.22 -7.54 -7.50
C ALA A 109 -12.63 -7.03 -7.80
N SER A 110 -13.66 -7.57 -7.14
CA SER A 110 -15.03 -7.09 -7.31
C SER A 110 -15.25 -5.66 -6.79
N GLN A 111 -14.30 -5.12 -6.03
CA GLN A 111 -14.28 -3.72 -5.59
C GLN A 111 -13.49 -2.80 -6.54
N GLY A 112 -12.98 -3.31 -7.67
CA GLY A 112 -12.33 -2.52 -8.71
C GLY A 112 -10.80 -2.51 -8.63
N PHE A 113 -10.18 -3.66 -8.37
CA PHE A 113 -8.73 -3.86 -8.42
C PHE A 113 -8.35 -5.05 -9.28
N VAL A 114 -7.13 -5.04 -9.82
CA VAL A 114 -6.49 -6.26 -10.31
C VAL A 114 -5.72 -6.88 -9.15
N VAL A 115 -6.03 -8.11 -8.78
CA VAL A 115 -5.46 -8.79 -7.60
C VAL A 115 -4.69 -10.00 -8.02
N PHE A 116 -3.42 -10.08 -7.69
CA PHE A 116 -2.58 -11.23 -7.96
C PHE A 116 -2.20 -11.93 -6.65
N VAL A 117 -2.88 -13.01 -6.33
CA VAL A 117 -2.48 -13.89 -5.22
C VAL A 117 -1.37 -14.80 -5.74
N ILE A 118 -0.14 -14.58 -5.28
CA ILE A 118 1.03 -15.29 -5.79
C ILE A 118 1.26 -16.64 -5.10
N ASP A 119 1.88 -17.56 -5.82
CA ASP A 119 2.65 -18.66 -5.24
C ASP A 119 4.10 -18.21 -5.03
N THR A 120 4.74 -18.72 -3.98
CA THR A 120 6.15 -18.46 -3.72
C THR A 120 7.05 -19.49 -4.41
N LEU A 121 8.32 -19.14 -4.64
CA LEU A 121 9.33 -20.05 -5.20
C LEU A 121 9.49 -21.30 -4.34
N ALA A 122 9.50 -21.12 -3.01
CA ALA A 122 9.38 -22.19 -2.05
C ALA A 122 8.35 -21.83 -0.97
N ARG A 123 7.49 -22.77 -0.58
CA ARG A 123 6.48 -22.53 0.46
C ARG A 123 7.09 -22.21 1.83
N THR A 124 8.37 -22.54 2.02
CA THR A 124 9.18 -22.26 3.22
C THR A 124 9.89 -20.92 3.18
N ASP A 125 9.75 -20.13 2.09
CA ASP A 125 10.37 -18.82 1.98
C ASP A 125 9.96 -17.90 3.14
N GLY A 126 10.95 -17.19 3.69
CA GLY A 126 10.73 -16.23 4.76
C GLY A 126 10.20 -14.88 4.25
N PRO A 127 9.93 -13.93 5.16
CA PRO A 127 9.38 -12.62 4.79
C PRO A 127 10.18 -11.87 3.73
N SER A 128 11.51 -11.80 3.86
CA SER A 128 12.36 -11.07 2.90
C SER A 128 12.35 -11.67 1.48
N GLN A 129 12.21 -12.99 1.35
CA GLN A 129 12.01 -13.61 0.04
C GLN A 129 10.64 -13.24 -0.53
N ARG A 130 9.59 -13.29 0.30
CA ARG A 130 8.22 -12.92 -0.10
C ARG A 130 8.11 -11.45 -0.49
N ALA A 131 8.83 -10.54 0.17
CA ALA A 131 8.91 -9.14 -0.22
C ALA A 131 9.42 -8.98 -1.66
N ARG A 132 10.54 -9.62 -2.00
CA ARG A 132 11.08 -9.59 -3.36
C ARG A 132 10.12 -10.20 -4.38
N GLN A 133 9.42 -11.27 -4.00
CA GLN A 133 8.45 -11.95 -4.88
C GLN A 133 7.20 -11.11 -5.12
N LEU A 134 6.70 -10.38 -4.10
CA LEU A 134 5.63 -9.39 -4.26
C LEU A 134 6.01 -8.30 -5.26
N LEU A 135 7.22 -7.74 -5.13
CA LEU A 135 7.70 -6.69 -6.03
C LEU A 135 7.88 -7.22 -7.47
N ALA A 136 8.41 -8.43 -7.64
CA ALA A 136 8.53 -9.08 -8.95
C ALA A 136 7.15 -9.36 -9.58
N ALA A 137 6.17 -9.74 -8.78
CA ALA A 137 4.80 -9.97 -9.25
C ALA A 137 4.11 -8.67 -9.71
N LEU A 138 4.33 -7.56 -9.01
CA LEU A 138 3.85 -6.24 -9.46
C LEU A 138 4.51 -5.82 -10.78
N ASP A 139 5.81 -6.03 -10.93
CA ASP A 139 6.52 -5.73 -12.16
C ASP A 139 5.99 -6.60 -13.33
N TYR A 140 5.74 -7.88 -13.10
CA TYR A 140 5.09 -8.76 -14.08
C TYR A 140 3.68 -8.28 -14.43
N LEU A 141 2.87 -7.88 -13.45
CA LEU A 141 1.50 -7.41 -13.69
C LEU A 141 1.45 -6.28 -14.71
N VAL A 142 2.35 -5.31 -14.59
CA VAL A 142 2.34 -4.09 -15.43
C VAL A 142 3.12 -4.25 -16.75
N THR A 143 3.98 -5.26 -16.88
CA THR A 143 4.85 -5.40 -18.07
C THR A 143 4.53 -6.60 -18.97
N ALA A 144 4.04 -7.70 -18.40
CA ALA A 144 3.96 -8.98 -19.12
C ALA A 144 2.68 -9.79 -18.85
N SER A 145 1.82 -9.36 -17.91
CA SER A 145 0.61 -10.13 -17.61
C SER A 145 -0.42 -10.04 -18.73
N PRO A 146 -1.30 -11.07 -18.87
CA PRO A 146 -2.38 -11.02 -19.85
C PRO A 146 -3.43 -9.93 -19.58
N VAL A 147 -3.35 -9.28 -18.42
CA VAL A 147 -4.26 -8.22 -17.99
C VAL A 147 -3.58 -6.84 -17.86
N GLN A 148 -2.34 -6.70 -18.29
CA GLN A 148 -1.53 -5.48 -18.15
C GLN A 148 -2.26 -4.20 -18.66
N THR A 149 -3.05 -4.32 -19.74
CA THR A 149 -3.78 -3.18 -20.30
C THR A 149 -4.95 -2.68 -19.41
N ARG A 150 -5.30 -3.43 -18.38
CA ARG A 150 -6.32 -3.08 -17.38
C ARG A 150 -5.74 -2.33 -16.18
N ILE A 151 -4.40 -2.28 -16.06
CA ILE A 151 -3.70 -1.80 -14.87
C ILE A 151 -3.17 -0.39 -15.11
N ASP A 152 -3.30 0.44 -14.10
CA ASP A 152 -2.57 1.70 -13.99
C ASP A 152 -1.23 1.42 -13.28
N PRO A 153 -0.09 1.57 -13.95
CA PRO A 153 1.21 1.23 -13.38
C PRO A 153 1.64 2.14 -12.23
N ASP A 154 1.00 3.28 -12.07
CA ASP A 154 1.27 4.22 -10.98
C ASP A 154 0.43 3.92 -9.71
N ARG A 155 -0.48 2.95 -9.75
CA ARG A 155 -1.39 2.62 -8.66
C ARG A 155 -1.22 1.17 -8.19
N LEU A 156 -0.11 0.92 -7.51
CA LEU A 156 0.29 -0.42 -7.09
C LEU A 156 0.31 -0.55 -5.56
N ALA A 157 -0.12 -1.69 -5.07
CA ALA A 157 -0.12 -2.03 -3.65
C ALA A 157 0.37 -3.46 -3.41
N VAL A 158 0.76 -3.72 -2.18
CA VAL A 158 1.14 -5.06 -1.71
C VAL A 158 0.27 -5.47 -0.52
N ALA A 159 -0.01 -6.75 -0.44
CA ALA A 159 -0.71 -7.34 0.70
C ALA A 159 -0.17 -8.74 1.01
N GLY A 160 -0.49 -9.27 2.17
CA GLY A 160 -0.09 -10.63 2.50
C GLY A 160 -0.45 -11.02 3.92
N HIS A 161 -0.42 -12.32 4.18
CA HIS A 161 -0.74 -12.92 5.48
C HIS A 161 0.49 -13.54 6.12
N SER A 162 0.62 -13.45 7.44
CA SER A 162 1.67 -14.12 8.22
C SER A 162 3.07 -13.72 7.73
N MET A 163 3.90 -14.67 7.28
CA MET A 163 5.19 -14.35 6.63
C MET A 163 5.02 -13.52 5.35
N GLY A 164 3.88 -13.66 4.64
CA GLY A 164 3.50 -12.77 3.55
C GLY A 164 3.20 -11.35 4.02
N GLY A 165 2.53 -11.21 5.17
CA GLY A 165 2.29 -9.93 5.84
C GLY A 165 3.60 -9.25 6.26
N GLY A 166 4.53 -10.01 6.84
CA GLY A 166 5.89 -9.51 7.12
C GLY A 166 6.61 -9.07 5.85
N GLY A 167 6.49 -9.85 4.76
CA GLY A 167 7.03 -9.49 3.44
C GLY A 167 6.38 -8.25 2.85
N THR A 168 5.11 -8.02 3.12
CA THR A 168 4.37 -6.80 2.73
C THR A 168 5.00 -5.55 3.33
N ILE A 169 5.34 -5.57 4.63
CA ILE A 169 6.00 -4.44 5.29
C ILE A 169 7.39 -4.19 4.71
N GLU A 170 8.17 -5.26 4.47
CA GLU A 170 9.51 -5.14 3.86
C GLU A 170 9.41 -4.62 2.42
N ALA A 171 8.45 -5.09 1.61
CA ALA A 171 8.21 -4.58 0.26
C ALA A 171 7.82 -3.08 0.25
N ALA A 172 6.99 -2.64 1.20
CA ALA A 172 6.65 -1.23 1.38
C ALA A 172 7.87 -0.37 1.78
N ASN A 173 8.79 -0.93 2.58
CA ASN A 173 10.06 -0.28 2.91
C ASN A 173 10.97 -0.16 1.68
N ASP A 174 11.02 -1.18 0.83
CA ASP A 174 11.94 -1.29 -0.30
C ASP A 174 11.45 -0.54 -1.55
N ARG A 175 10.14 -0.37 -1.69
CA ARG A 175 9.50 0.39 -2.79
C ARG A 175 8.58 1.50 -2.25
N PRO A 176 9.14 2.67 -1.89
CA PRO A 176 8.36 3.79 -1.32
C PRO A 176 7.31 4.40 -2.27
N GLY A 177 7.35 4.06 -3.57
CA GLY A 177 6.36 4.48 -4.56
C GLY A 177 5.07 3.66 -4.59
N LEU A 178 4.95 2.62 -3.75
CA LEU A 178 3.69 1.90 -3.58
C LEU A 178 2.63 2.83 -2.96
N GLN A 179 1.36 2.63 -3.35
CA GLN A 179 0.26 3.47 -2.89
C GLN A 179 -0.33 2.95 -1.56
N ALA A 180 -0.28 1.63 -1.32
CA ALA A 180 -0.75 1.04 -0.08
C ALA A 180 -0.04 -0.28 0.25
N ALA A 181 -0.05 -0.63 1.53
CA ALA A 181 0.33 -1.93 2.05
C ALA A 181 -0.73 -2.43 3.04
N VAL A 182 -1.09 -3.72 2.95
CA VAL A 182 -2.04 -4.38 3.86
C VAL A 182 -1.43 -5.66 4.41
N ALA A 183 -1.03 -5.64 5.66
CA ALA A 183 -0.37 -6.76 6.35
C ALA A 183 -1.34 -7.44 7.31
N LEU A 184 -1.74 -8.67 6.98
CA LEU A 184 -2.66 -9.48 7.77
C LEU A 184 -1.86 -10.41 8.68
N GLU A 185 -2.11 -10.34 10.00
CA GLU A 185 -1.42 -11.13 11.05
C GLU A 185 0.10 -11.27 10.78
N PRO A 186 0.82 -10.15 10.58
CA PRO A 186 2.18 -10.17 10.04
C PRO A 186 3.16 -10.88 10.97
N TRP A 187 3.96 -11.79 10.39
CA TRP A 187 5.08 -12.41 11.06
C TRP A 187 6.40 -11.97 10.41
N HIS A 188 7.29 -11.36 11.17
CA HIS A 188 8.63 -10.99 10.73
C HIS A 188 9.61 -11.00 11.90
N THR A 189 10.86 -11.39 11.68
CA THR A 189 11.92 -11.32 12.73
C THR A 189 12.30 -9.88 13.08
N ASN A 190 12.34 -9.00 12.06
CA ASN A 190 12.47 -7.55 12.26
C ASN A 190 11.10 -6.94 12.57
N LYS A 191 11.01 -6.11 13.62
CA LYS A 191 9.80 -5.36 14.00
C LYS A 191 9.99 -3.85 13.90
N SER A 192 11.13 -3.38 13.37
CA SER A 192 11.45 -1.95 13.32
C SER A 192 11.55 -1.45 11.89
N TRP A 193 10.59 -0.60 11.50
CA TRP A 193 10.41 -0.11 10.13
C TRP A 193 10.33 1.43 10.04
N PRO A 194 11.32 2.17 10.58
CA PRO A 194 11.26 3.64 10.69
C PRO A 194 11.36 4.36 9.33
N LYS A 195 11.58 3.63 8.24
CA LYS A 195 11.68 4.18 6.89
C LYS A 195 10.42 3.98 6.05
N VAL A 196 9.46 3.19 6.50
CA VAL A 196 8.19 2.99 5.76
C VAL A 196 7.45 4.31 5.66
N ARG A 197 7.04 4.68 4.45
CA ARG A 197 6.26 5.88 4.13
C ARG A 197 4.98 5.55 3.36
N VAL A 198 4.88 4.33 2.88
CA VAL A 198 3.69 3.81 2.21
C VAL A 198 2.55 3.74 3.22
N PRO A 199 1.34 4.23 2.87
CA PRO A 199 0.15 4.02 3.69
C PRO A 199 -0.02 2.56 4.05
N THR A 200 -0.03 2.22 5.34
CA THR A 200 0.06 0.83 5.81
C THR A 200 -1.02 0.48 6.81
N LEU A 201 -1.88 -0.48 6.44
CA LEU A 201 -2.81 -1.16 7.36
C LEU A 201 -2.14 -2.42 7.92
N ILE A 202 -2.15 -2.55 9.24
CA ILE A 202 -1.68 -3.75 9.95
C ILE A 202 -2.88 -4.34 10.69
N VAL A 203 -3.18 -5.60 10.43
CA VAL A 203 -4.25 -6.33 11.09
C VAL A 203 -3.62 -7.34 12.05
N GLY A 204 -4.01 -7.30 13.31
CA GLY A 204 -3.74 -8.31 14.33
C GLY A 204 -4.98 -9.14 14.61
N ALA A 205 -4.81 -10.27 15.28
CA ALA A 205 -5.88 -11.15 15.71
C ALA A 205 -5.66 -11.49 17.19
N GLU A 206 -6.63 -11.16 18.06
CA GLU A 206 -6.48 -11.20 19.53
C GLU A 206 -6.03 -12.57 20.05
N ALA A 207 -6.64 -13.63 19.54
CA ALA A 207 -6.33 -15.01 19.96
C ALA A 207 -5.22 -15.67 19.12
N ASP A 208 -4.41 -14.89 18.37
CA ASP A 208 -3.30 -15.41 17.57
C ASP A 208 -2.13 -15.88 18.44
N THR A 209 -1.92 -17.19 18.48
CA THR A 209 -0.81 -17.82 19.20
C THR A 209 0.43 -18.06 18.33
N THR A 210 0.32 -17.85 17.00
CA THR A 210 1.42 -18.02 16.03
C THR A 210 2.20 -16.71 15.84
N ALA A 211 1.48 -15.61 15.66
CA ALA A 211 2.01 -14.27 15.58
C ALA A 211 1.27 -13.32 16.55
N PRO A 212 1.40 -13.54 17.89
CA PRO A 212 0.69 -12.74 18.87
C PRO A 212 0.83 -11.22 18.60
N PRO A 213 -0.27 -10.44 18.59
CA PRO A 213 -0.26 -9.03 18.26
C PRO A 213 0.79 -8.22 19.02
N ALA A 214 0.86 -8.39 20.33
CA ALA A 214 1.85 -7.70 21.20
C ALA A 214 3.32 -8.02 20.85
N THR A 215 3.59 -9.12 20.12
CA THR A 215 4.95 -9.52 19.72
C THR A 215 5.27 -9.10 18.29
N TYR A 216 4.26 -9.00 17.41
CA TYR A 216 4.46 -8.80 15.97
C TYR A 216 3.73 -7.58 15.43
N ALA A 217 2.41 -7.59 15.37
CA ALA A 217 1.61 -6.55 14.71
C ALA A 217 1.79 -5.17 15.37
N GLU A 218 1.66 -5.09 16.69
CA GLU A 218 1.80 -3.83 17.43
C GLU A 218 3.22 -3.22 17.31
N PRO A 219 4.32 -3.94 17.61
CA PRO A 219 5.66 -3.36 17.45
C PRO A 219 5.97 -2.92 16.01
N ILE A 220 5.44 -3.64 15.00
CA ILE A 220 5.56 -3.23 13.59
C ILE A 220 4.81 -1.91 13.38
N TYR A 221 3.56 -1.80 13.80
CA TYR A 221 2.76 -0.58 13.70
C TYR A 221 3.43 0.60 14.40
N GLU A 222 3.88 0.42 15.63
CA GLU A 222 4.52 1.47 16.43
C GLU A 222 5.81 1.99 15.78
N SER A 223 6.57 1.11 15.12
CA SER A 223 7.84 1.44 14.48
C SER A 223 7.70 2.27 13.19
N ILE A 224 6.54 2.19 12.52
CA ILE A 224 6.24 3.03 11.35
C ILE A 224 6.03 4.47 11.85
N PRO A 225 6.67 5.47 11.21
CA PRO A 225 6.57 6.86 11.67
C PRO A 225 5.13 7.38 11.68
N ALA A 226 4.79 8.19 12.69
CA ALA A 226 3.48 8.85 12.79
C ALA A 226 3.18 9.82 11.63
N ALA A 227 4.21 10.28 10.92
CA ALA A 227 4.04 11.10 9.71
C ALA A 227 3.65 10.30 8.46
N SER A 228 3.58 8.96 8.57
CA SER A 228 3.08 8.08 7.51
C SER A 228 1.64 7.69 7.84
N GLU A 229 0.79 7.67 6.83
CA GLU A 229 -0.58 7.15 7.00
C GLU A 229 -0.51 5.68 7.43
N LYS A 230 -1.06 5.38 8.59
CA LYS A 230 -1.05 4.01 9.13
C LYS A 230 -2.27 3.74 9.98
N ALA A 231 -2.73 2.50 9.96
CA ALA A 231 -3.74 2.00 10.88
C ALA A 231 -3.36 0.63 11.43
N TYR A 232 -3.77 0.38 12.66
CA TYR A 232 -3.74 -0.90 13.33
C TYR A 232 -5.17 -1.32 13.65
N LEU A 233 -5.53 -2.51 13.23
CA LEU A 233 -6.81 -3.15 13.51
C LEU A 233 -6.54 -4.46 14.24
N GLU A 234 -7.07 -4.66 15.42
CA GLU A 234 -7.07 -5.95 16.10
C GLU A 234 -8.46 -6.57 16.08
N LEU A 235 -8.55 -7.77 15.55
CA LEU A 235 -9.81 -8.52 15.45
C LEU A 235 -10.09 -9.27 16.73
N ASN A 236 -11.28 -9.07 17.29
CA ASN A 236 -11.73 -9.68 18.51
C ASN A 236 -11.92 -11.21 18.34
N ASP A 237 -11.48 -12.01 19.32
CA ASP A 237 -11.58 -13.48 19.34
C ASP A 237 -11.00 -14.21 18.09
N ALA A 238 -10.25 -13.52 17.22
CA ALA A 238 -9.71 -14.08 15.98
C ALA A 238 -8.38 -14.81 16.20
N ASP A 239 -8.20 -15.93 15.50
CA ASP A 239 -6.96 -16.71 15.49
C ASP A 239 -6.07 -16.36 14.27
N HIS A 240 -4.85 -16.89 14.22
CA HIS A 240 -3.89 -16.67 13.10
C HIS A 240 -4.45 -17.04 11.72
N GLN A 241 -5.44 -17.94 11.64
CA GLN A 241 -5.98 -18.40 10.36
C GLN A 241 -7.11 -17.50 9.83
N VAL A 242 -7.47 -16.43 10.54
CA VAL A 242 -8.47 -15.46 10.06
C VAL A 242 -8.09 -14.91 8.68
N GLY A 243 -6.80 -14.64 8.42
CA GLY A 243 -6.30 -14.19 7.10
C GLY A 243 -6.54 -15.16 5.94
N THR A 244 -6.81 -16.44 6.23
CA THR A 244 -7.14 -17.45 5.20
C THR A 244 -8.65 -17.55 4.94
N ARG A 245 -9.49 -16.89 5.74
CA ARG A 245 -10.95 -16.92 5.68
C ARG A 245 -11.48 -15.57 5.22
N SER A 246 -12.68 -15.59 4.62
CA SER A 246 -13.38 -14.34 4.25
C SER A 246 -14.04 -13.73 5.49
N ASP A 247 -13.22 -13.18 6.40
CA ASP A 247 -13.74 -12.43 7.54
C ASP A 247 -14.26 -11.06 7.06
N PRO A 248 -15.51 -10.68 7.41
CA PRO A 248 -16.13 -9.46 6.89
C PRO A 248 -15.45 -8.19 7.38
N THR A 249 -14.96 -8.16 8.64
CA THR A 249 -14.30 -6.99 9.22
C THR A 249 -12.91 -6.79 8.61
N GLN A 250 -12.10 -7.85 8.58
CA GLN A 250 -10.78 -7.81 7.94
C GLN A 250 -10.87 -7.41 6.47
N ALA A 251 -11.77 -8.02 5.72
CA ALA A 251 -11.94 -7.72 4.30
C ALA A 251 -12.44 -6.29 4.07
N LYS A 252 -13.40 -5.81 4.88
CA LYS A 252 -13.88 -4.42 4.85
C LYS A 252 -12.71 -3.45 4.98
N PHE A 253 -11.91 -3.56 6.04
CA PHE A 253 -10.81 -2.61 6.28
C PHE A 253 -9.71 -2.71 5.21
N ALA A 254 -9.39 -3.92 4.72
CA ALA A 254 -8.47 -4.09 3.60
C ALA A 254 -8.98 -3.38 2.32
N ILE A 255 -10.25 -3.57 1.97
CA ILE A 255 -10.90 -2.92 0.82
C ILE A 255 -10.92 -1.40 0.98
N VAL A 256 -11.38 -0.90 2.12
CA VAL A 256 -11.47 0.53 2.40
C VAL A 256 -10.08 1.19 2.34
N TRP A 257 -9.05 0.54 2.90
CA TRP A 257 -7.67 1.00 2.83
C TRP A 257 -7.16 1.10 1.40
N LEU A 258 -7.38 0.05 0.61
CA LEU A 258 -7.00 0.03 -0.80
C LEU A 258 -7.75 1.10 -1.61
N LYS A 259 -9.05 1.26 -1.41
CA LYS A 259 -9.85 2.31 -2.08
C LYS A 259 -9.34 3.70 -1.72
N ARG A 260 -9.07 3.94 -0.43
CA ARG A 260 -8.61 5.25 0.03
C ARG A 260 -7.23 5.61 -0.53
N TYR A 261 -6.27 4.68 -0.51
CA TYR A 261 -4.88 5.02 -0.81
C TYR A 261 -4.41 4.62 -2.21
N VAL A 262 -4.93 3.55 -2.83
CA VAL A 262 -4.60 3.18 -4.21
C VAL A 262 -5.45 3.97 -5.21
N ASP A 263 -6.74 4.13 -4.95
CA ASP A 263 -7.64 4.92 -5.78
C ASP A 263 -7.68 6.41 -5.37
N ASN A 264 -7.08 6.77 -4.23
CA ASN A 264 -7.21 8.09 -3.61
C ASN A 264 -8.68 8.52 -3.51
N ASP A 265 -9.58 7.59 -3.22
CA ASP A 265 -11.02 7.81 -3.19
C ASP A 265 -11.46 8.24 -1.78
N THR A 266 -11.59 9.55 -1.59
CA THR A 266 -11.93 10.16 -0.30
C THR A 266 -13.32 9.81 0.23
N ARG A 267 -14.22 9.23 -0.62
CA ARG A 267 -15.52 8.73 -0.15
C ARG A 267 -15.39 7.61 0.89
N TYR A 268 -14.21 6.96 0.95
CA TYR A 268 -13.92 5.88 1.89
C TYR A 268 -13.36 6.36 3.23
N ASP A 269 -13.02 7.65 3.39
CA ASP A 269 -12.53 8.21 4.66
C ASP A 269 -13.52 7.97 5.82
N GLN A 270 -14.81 8.03 5.55
CA GLN A 270 -15.86 7.84 6.55
C GLN A 270 -15.81 6.46 7.27
N PHE A 271 -15.12 5.46 6.74
CA PHE A 271 -14.97 4.13 7.34
C PHE A 271 -13.65 3.97 8.09
N LEU A 272 -12.74 4.93 7.97
CA LEU A 272 -11.44 4.96 8.63
C LEU A 272 -11.40 6.04 9.71
N CYS A 273 -12.00 7.20 9.44
CA CYS A 273 -11.97 8.40 10.25
C CYS A 273 -13.38 9.02 10.38
N PRO A 274 -13.91 9.27 11.57
CA PRO A 274 -13.23 9.07 12.87
C PRO A 274 -13.00 7.59 13.18
N ASN A 275 -12.05 7.32 14.09
CA ASN A 275 -11.73 5.99 14.59
C ASN A 275 -13.02 5.20 14.91
N PRO A 276 -13.22 4.01 14.31
CA PRO A 276 -14.45 3.21 14.52
C PRO A 276 -14.58 2.69 15.96
N GLY A 277 -13.49 2.65 16.72
CA GLY A 277 -13.47 2.17 18.10
C GLY A 277 -13.69 0.67 18.27
N PRO A 278 -13.62 0.16 19.51
CA PRO A 278 -13.91 -1.23 19.82
C PRO A 278 -15.37 -1.60 19.53
N SER A 279 -15.59 -2.86 19.14
CA SER A 279 -16.91 -3.42 18.85
C SER A 279 -16.91 -4.93 19.11
N ALA A 280 -17.99 -5.62 18.79
CA ALA A 280 -18.01 -7.08 18.87
C ALA A 280 -17.01 -7.79 17.94
N ALA A 281 -16.55 -7.11 16.87
CA ALA A 281 -15.60 -7.65 15.90
C ALA A 281 -14.20 -7.00 16.01
N ILE A 282 -14.05 -5.88 16.71
CA ILE A 282 -12.83 -5.08 16.82
C ILE A 282 -12.44 -4.95 18.29
N GLU A 283 -11.33 -5.53 18.68
CA GLU A 283 -10.73 -5.34 19.99
C GLU A 283 -10.09 -3.96 20.09
N GLU A 284 -9.29 -3.58 19.10
CA GLU A 284 -8.62 -2.29 19.05
C GLU A 284 -8.51 -1.73 17.62
N TYR A 285 -8.62 -0.42 17.52
CA TYR A 285 -8.28 0.32 16.29
C TYR A 285 -7.45 1.56 16.64
N ARG A 286 -6.29 1.72 16.00
CA ARG A 286 -5.41 2.89 16.08
C ARG A 286 -5.15 3.42 14.67
N ASP A 287 -5.08 4.72 14.51
CA ASP A 287 -4.86 5.35 13.21
C ASP A 287 -4.05 6.64 13.31
N THR A 288 -3.69 7.18 12.17
CA THR A 288 -3.11 8.51 11.98
C THR A 288 -4.05 9.40 11.18
N CYS A 289 -5.37 9.25 11.37
CA CYS A 289 -6.36 10.10 10.71
C CYS A 289 -5.98 11.58 10.86
N PRO A 290 -6.10 12.39 9.81
CA PRO A 290 -5.93 13.82 9.94
C PRO A 290 -6.95 14.34 10.96
N ALA A 291 -6.47 15.07 11.96
CA ALA A 291 -7.28 15.70 13.01
C ALA A 291 -8.14 16.84 12.45
#